data_8bbdb24b23057bb5c81d76e7ceab9888
#
_entry.id   8bbdb24b23057bb5c81d76e7ceab9888
#
_cell.length_a   1.000
_cell.length_b   1.000
_cell.length_c   1.000
_cell.angle_alpha   90.00
_cell.angle_beta   90.00
_cell.angle_gamma   90.00
#
_symmetry.space_group_name_H-M   'P 1'
#
loop_
_entity.id
_entity.type
_entity.pdbx_description
1 polymer ?
#
loop_
_entity_poly.entity_id
_entity_poly.type
_entity_poly.pdbx_seq_one_letter_code
_entity_poly.pdbx_strand_id
1 'polypeptide(L)'
;MGRGVLRPDLAAAHITLDRHQPSALLAPFVDYYWVPRWDLRGEPPYEQAVLPHPNVHLVFEASGAGIFGVDRRLFTRTLSGLGLAFGVRFRAGCFRPFWQAPISQLTDRVIPAVRLFGSQAEKTRQAIMDAGVAGAFEAGAFETPDADDARMAGYAEALLCSVLPERDPVAEEVAVLVSRITDDPGLRRVDELSALSGLTARTLQRLFADYVGVSPKWVMRRARLHEAAERADGGEPVDWAALAADLGYADQAHLTRDFTVTIGVPPSRYAAPVNTALSAWSAGTVRRFSDGRPWAPSSVRRISSMTVAAWERSCLGVKRITMIWCRPIRRPRASVFAWSSGDRCHSRESTSMAMPSSGHHASGLAMNVPSLS
;
A
#
# COMPACT_ATOMS: atom_id res chain seq x y z
N MET A 1 -3.24 6.68 -16.62
CA MET A 1 -3.53 6.52 -15.16
C MET A 1 -3.41 5.06 -14.77
N GLY A 2 -3.29 4.73 -13.48
CA GLY A 2 -3.08 3.35 -13.07
C GLY A 2 -4.36 2.59 -12.77
N ARG A 3 -4.25 1.26 -12.78
CA ARG A 3 -5.32 0.32 -12.42
C ARG A 3 -5.96 0.70 -11.09
N GLY A 4 -7.28 0.79 -11.04
CA GLY A 4 -8.06 1.17 -9.87
C GLY A 4 -8.57 2.61 -9.84
N VAL A 5 -7.97 3.54 -10.57
CA VAL A 5 -8.55 4.87 -10.81
C VAL A 5 -9.75 4.68 -11.73
N LEU A 6 -10.94 5.02 -11.23
CA LEU A 6 -12.16 4.90 -12.02
C LEU A 6 -12.30 6.09 -12.96
N ARG A 7 -12.76 5.83 -14.21
CA ARG A 7 -12.89 6.82 -15.28
C ARG A 7 -11.58 7.59 -15.50
N PRO A 8 -10.51 6.90 -15.90
CA PRO A 8 -9.16 7.46 -15.99
C PRO A 8 -9.07 8.68 -16.91
N ASP A 9 -9.85 8.73 -17.99
CA ASP A 9 -9.86 9.87 -18.92
C ASP A 9 -10.43 11.14 -18.28
N LEU A 10 -11.47 11.00 -17.46
CA LEU A 10 -12.00 12.13 -16.69
C LEU A 10 -11.05 12.56 -15.59
N ALA A 11 -10.46 11.60 -14.90
CA ALA A 11 -9.47 11.88 -13.88
C ALA A 11 -8.26 12.63 -14.47
N ALA A 12 -7.79 12.25 -15.67
CA ALA A 12 -6.67 12.89 -16.35
C ALA A 12 -6.90 14.36 -16.71
N ALA A 13 -8.15 14.78 -16.86
CA ALA A 13 -8.48 16.19 -17.07
C ALA A 13 -8.29 17.07 -15.82
N HIS A 14 -8.22 16.46 -14.63
CA HIS A 14 -8.20 17.19 -13.34
C HIS A 14 -6.98 16.85 -12.48
N ILE A 15 -6.31 15.71 -12.74
CA ILE A 15 -5.26 15.17 -11.88
C ILE A 15 -4.13 14.63 -12.75
N THR A 16 -2.89 15.04 -12.47
CA THR A 16 -1.70 14.30 -12.91
C THR A 16 -1.35 13.26 -11.84
N LEU A 17 -0.85 12.10 -12.25
CA LEU A 17 -0.47 11.01 -11.35
C LEU A 17 0.85 10.39 -11.80
N ASP A 18 1.91 10.71 -11.08
CA ASP A 18 3.24 10.19 -11.32
C ASP A 18 3.54 9.00 -10.41
N ARG A 19 4.43 8.10 -10.84
CA ARG A 19 4.84 6.92 -10.09
C ARG A 19 6.33 6.73 -10.17
N HIS A 20 6.93 6.43 -9.02
CA HIS A 20 8.37 6.24 -8.87
C HIS A 20 8.68 4.93 -8.19
N GLN A 21 9.75 4.28 -8.63
CA GLN A 21 10.18 3.01 -8.04
C GLN A 21 10.93 3.28 -6.72
N PRO A 22 10.80 2.39 -5.73
CA PRO A 22 11.58 2.46 -4.50
C PRO A 22 13.05 2.09 -4.75
N SER A 23 13.93 2.50 -3.83
CA SER A 23 15.30 2.01 -3.79
C SER A 23 15.36 0.49 -3.63
N ALA A 24 16.47 -0.13 -4.00
CA ALA A 24 16.68 -1.57 -3.88
C ALA A 24 16.48 -2.07 -2.43
N LEU A 25 16.75 -1.23 -1.43
CA LEU A 25 16.57 -1.56 -0.02
C LEU A 25 15.10 -1.70 0.36
N LEU A 26 14.23 -0.85 -0.20
CA LEU A 26 12.80 -0.82 0.11
C LEU A 26 11.93 -1.62 -0.89
N ALA A 27 12.48 -2.00 -2.05
CA ALA A 27 11.77 -2.78 -3.06
C ALA A 27 11.15 -4.11 -2.56
N PRO A 28 11.71 -4.82 -1.54
CA PRO A 28 11.02 -5.96 -0.94
C PRO A 28 9.70 -5.63 -0.25
N PHE A 29 9.53 -4.39 0.21
CA PHE A 29 8.38 -3.95 1.00
C PHE A 29 7.44 -3.01 0.24
N VAL A 30 7.99 -2.13 -0.59
CA VAL A 30 7.30 -1.07 -1.32
C VAL A 30 7.13 -1.47 -2.78
N ASP A 31 5.93 -1.26 -3.31
CA ASP A 31 5.60 -1.50 -4.70
C ASP A 31 6.02 -0.30 -5.57
N TYR A 32 5.54 0.86 -5.20
CA TYR A 32 5.92 2.15 -5.80
C TYR A 32 5.48 3.33 -4.92
N TYR A 33 6.04 4.51 -5.19
CA TYR A 33 5.54 5.81 -4.74
C TYR A 33 4.58 6.36 -5.77
N TRP A 34 3.58 7.15 -5.34
CA TRP A 34 2.61 7.77 -6.21
C TRP A 34 2.34 9.20 -5.76
N VAL A 35 2.25 10.12 -6.73
CA VAL A 35 2.12 11.55 -6.49
C VAL A 35 1.01 12.11 -7.37
N PRO A 36 -0.23 12.24 -6.87
CA PRO A 36 -1.28 12.98 -7.55
C PRO A 36 -1.11 14.47 -7.29
N ARG A 37 -1.26 15.26 -8.34
CA ARG A 37 -1.30 16.70 -8.30
C ARG A 37 -2.55 17.22 -8.99
N TRP A 38 -3.13 18.27 -8.48
CA TRP A 38 -4.29 18.92 -9.07
C TRP A 38 -4.24 20.42 -8.90
N ASP A 39 -4.74 21.15 -9.93
CA ASP A 39 -5.00 22.59 -9.86
C ASP A 39 -6.43 22.83 -10.34
N LEU A 40 -7.32 23.01 -9.39
CA LEU A 40 -8.75 23.26 -9.58
C LEU A 40 -9.13 24.65 -9.09
N ARG A 41 -8.18 25.61 -9.13
CA ARG A 41 -8.45 27.01 -8.76
C ARG A 41 -9.40 27.63 -9.78
N GLY A 42 -10.54 28.12 -9.28
CA GLY A 42 -11.60 28.67 -10.14
C GLY A 42 -12.54 27.63 -10.73
N GLU A 43 -12.31 26.34 -10.47
CA GLU A 43 -13.16 25.23 -10.88
C GLU A 43 -14.00 24.68 -9.71
N PRO A 44 -15.14 24.03 -10.00
CA PRO A 44 -15.89 23.33 -8.98
C PRO A 44 -15.08 22.14 -8.41
N PRO A 45 -15.35 21.74 -7.15
CA PRO A 45 -14.71 20.56 -6.57
C PRO A 45 -14.94 19.30 -7.41
N TYR A 46 -13.88 18.52 -7.61
CA TYR A 46 -13.91 17.26 -8.35
C TYR A 46 -13.87 16.07 -7.37
N GLU A 47 -14.76 15.09 -7.56
CA GLU A 47 -14.78 13.87 -6.75
C GLU A 47 -14.07 12.73 -7.49
N GLN A 48 -12.90 12.35 -7.00
CA GLN A 48 -12.15 11.20 -7.52
C GLN A 48 -12.55 9.93 -6.79
N ALA A 49 -12.93 8.91 -7.56
CA ALA A 49 -13.20 7.58 -7.06
C ALA A 49 -12.08 6.61 -7.43
N VAL A 50 -11.69 5.79 -6.45
CA VAL A 50 -10.65 4.76 -6.63
C VAL A 50 -11.19 3.43 -6.10
N LEU A 51 -11.10 2.39 -6.91
CA LEU A 51 -11.37 1.01 -6.52
C LEU A 51 -10.11 0.46 -5.80
N PRO A 52 -10.16 0.26 -4.47
CA PRO A 52 -8.96 -0.08 -3.71
C PRO A 52 -8.39 -1.44 -4.07
N HIS A 53 -7.06 -1.52 -4.04
CA HIS A 53 -6.28 -2.76 -4.11
C HIS A 53 -6.06 -3.35 -2.71
N PRO A 54 -5.62 -4.63 -2.59
CA PRO A 54 -5.32 -5.26 -1.31
C PRO A 54 -3.97 -4.81 -0.73
N ASN A 55 -3.72 -3.50 -0.72
CA ASN A 55 -2.45 -2.90 -0.31
C ASN A 55 -2.67 -1.92 0.84
N VAL A 56 -1.70 -1.85 1.74
CA VAL A 56 -1.60 -0.77 2.72
C VAL A 56 -0.87 0.41 2.08
N HIS A 57 -1.28 1.62 2.40
CA HIS A 57 -0.63 2.84 1.94
C HIS A 57 -0.22 3.71 3.13
N LEU A 58 0.95 4.33 3.04
CA LEU A 58 1.33 5.46 3.88
C LEU A 58 1.17 6.72 3.02
N VAL A 59 0.36 7.66 3.46
CA VAL A 59 0.01 8.84 2.67
C VAL A 59 0.33 10.10 3.46
N PHE A 60 0.97 11.05 2.80
CA PHE A 60 1.30 12.37 3.29
C PHE A 60 0.48 13.40 2.52
N GLU A 61 -0.24 14.23 3.25
CA GLU A 61 -1.09 15.31 2.72
C GLU A 61 -0.89 16.58 3.53
N ALA A 62 -1.38 17.70 3.04
CA ALA A 62 -1.37 18.95 3.80
C ALA A 62 -2.07 18.83 5.16
N SER A 63 -3.11 18.01 5.23
CA SER A 63 -3.92 17.76 6.44
C SER A 63 -3.28 16.82 7.46
N GLY A 64 -2.26 16.03 7.09
CA GLY A 64 -1.60 15.06 7.97
C GLY A 64 -0.95 13.90 7.25
N ALA A 65 -0.36 12.98 8.02
CA ALA A 65 0.17 11.72 7.53
C ALA A 65 -0.60 10.54 8.12
N GLY A 66 -1.03 9.60 7.26
CA GLY A 66 -1.85 8.46 7.65
C GLY A 66 -1.41 7.14 7.05
N ILE A 67 -1.60 6.06 7.82
CA ILE A 67 -1.51 4.67 7.35
C ILE A 67 -2.92 4.22 7.00
N PHE A 68 -3.16 4.00 5.72
CA PHE A 68 -4.43 3.56 5.17
C PHE A 68 -4.39 2.04 5.03
N GLY A 69 -5.20 1.34 5.82
CA GLY A 69 -5.41 -0.09 5.65
C GLY A 69 -6.19 -0.40 4.37
N VAL A 70 -6.35 -1.70 4.09
CA VAL A 70 -7.16 -2.12 2.93
C VAL A 70 -8.61 -1.69 3.12
N ASP A 71 -9.10 -0.82 2.26
CA ASP A 71 -10.50 -0.42 2.27
C ASP A 71 -11.33 -1.41 1.42
N ARG A 72 -12.38 -1.95 2.03
CA ARG A 72 -13.30 -2.88 1.35
C ARG A 72 -14.37 -2.18 0.53
N ARG A 73 -14.52 -0.88 0.69
CA ARG A 73 -15.46 -0.03 -0.03
C ARG A 73 -14.76 0.73 -1.14
N LEU A 74 -15.53 1.42 -1.94
CA LEU A 74 -15.01 2.40 -2.87
C LEU A 74 -14.40 3.56 -2.08
N PHE A 75 -13.17 3.93 -2.41
CA PHE A 75 -12.53 5.13 -1.86
C PHE A 75 -12.93 6.32 -2.72
N THR A 76 -13.40 7.39 -2.09
CA THR A 76 -13.71 8.65 -2.77
C THR A 76 -13.00 9.81 -2.09
N ARG A 77 -12.48 10.74 -2.89
CA ARG A 77 -11.83 11.95 -2.42
C ARG A 77 -12.35 13.15 -3.18
N THR A 78 -12.86 14.16 -2.48
CA THR A 78 -13.19 15.45 -3.06
C THR A 78 -11.92 16.31 -3.11
N LEU A 79 -11.55 16.75 -4.30
CA LEU A 79 -10.41 17.61 -4.58
C LEU A 79 -10.91 19.03 -4.86
N SER A 80 -10.19 20.05 -4.41
CA SER A 80 -10.51 21.44 -4.64
C SER A 80 -9.26 22.30 -4.55
N GLY A 81 -9.24 23.43 -5.24
CA GLY A 81 -8.10 24.36 -5.27
C GLY A 81 -6.84 23.69 -5.80
N LEU A 82 -5.67 24.15 -5.32
CA LEU A 82 -4.37 23.59 -5.64
C LEU A 82 -3.96 22.58 -4.56
N GLY A 83 -3.44 21.42 -4.97
CA GLY A 83 -2.95 20.45 -4.00
C GLY A 83 -2.19 19.27 -4.59
N LEU A 84 -1.55 18.55 -3.69
CA LEU A 84 -0.85 17.31 -3.96
C LEU A 84 -0.98 16.35 -2.76
N ALA A 85 -0.73 15.08 -3.00
CA ALA A 85 -0.45 14.09 -1.96
C ALA A 85 0.78 13.28 -2.38
N PHE A 86 1.46 12.68 -1.42
CA PHE A 86 2.52 11.71 -1.66
C PHE A 86 2.16 10.40 -0.98
N GLY A 87 2.14 9.32 -1.72
CA GLY A 87 1.77 8.01 -1.20
C GLY A 87 2.84 6.94 -1.41
N VAL A 88 3.05 6.12 -0.39
CA VAL A 88 3.83 4.89 -0.44
C VAL A 88 2.86 3.73 -0.53
N ARG A 89 2.88 2.98 -1.63
CA ARG A 89 2.12 1.74 -1.74
C ARG A 89 3.01 0.58 -1.31
N PHE A 90 2.63 -0.10 -0.25
CA PHE A 90 3.32 -1.33 0.14
C PHE A 90 2.87 -2.51 -0.73
N ARG A 91 3.77 -3.43 -1.00
CA ARG A 91 3.42 -4.72 -1.59
C ARG A 91 2.44 -5.45 -0.68
N ALA A 92 1.47 -6.13 -1.26
CA ALA A 92 0.47 -6.85 -0.48
C ALA A 92 1.15 -7.85 0.47
N GLY A 93 0.80 -7.80 1.75
CA GLY A 93 1.44 -8.62 2.79
C GLY A 93 2.70 -8.00 3.41
N CYS A 94 3.44 -7.14 2.70
CA CYS A 94 4.77 -6.69 3.12
C CYS A 94 4.75 -5.50 4.11
N PHE A 95 3.59 -5.00 4.50
CA PHE A 95 3.46 -4.04 5.61
C PHE A 95 3.40 -4.71 6.99
N ARG A 96 3.12 -6.02 7.05
CA ARG A 96 3.00 -6.78 8.29
C ARG A 96 4.25 -6.70 9.19
N PRO A 97 5.49 -6.79 8.66
CA PRO A 97 6.71 -6.64 9.44
C PRO A 97 6.86 -5.26 10.11
N PHE A 98 6.44 -4.18 9.45
CA PHE A 98 6.41 -2.82 10.03
C PHE A 98 5.38 -2.70 11.15
N TRP A 99 4.18 -3.23 10.94
CA TRP A 99 3.06 -3.09 11.86
C TRP A 99 3.13 -4.03 13.07
N GLN A 100 3.78 -5.18 12.94
CA GLN A 100 4.01 -6.21 13.97
C GLN A 100 2.70 -6.74 14.61
N ALA A 101 1.57 -6.57 13.92
CA ALA A 101 0.27 -7.07 14.33
C ALA A 101 -0.56 -7.44 13.09
N PRO A 102 -1.64 -8.23 13.20
CA PRO A 102 -2.48 -8.59 12.06
C PRO A 102 -2.97 -7.37 11.30
N ILE A 103 -2.79 -7.38 9.96
CA ILE A 103 -3.20 -6.27 9.07
C ILE A 103 -4.73 -6.11 9.06
N SER A 104 -5.49 -7.15 9.42
CA SER A 104 -6.94 -7.05 9.62
C SER A 104 -7.35 -6.00 10.65
N GLN A 105 -6.46 -5.60 11.56
CA GLN A 105 -6.70 -4.48 12.49
C GLN A 105 -6.72 -3.12 11.79
N LEU A 106 -6.13 -3.02 10.60
CA LEU A 106 -6.09 -1.80 9.78
C LEU A 106 -7.22 -1.73 8.75
N THR A 107 -7.91 -2.85 8.49
CA THR A 107 -8.95 -2.92 7.44
C THR A 107 -10.07 -1.90 7.70
N ASP A 108 -10.43 -1.14 6.66
CA ASP A 108 -11.41 -0.05 6.69
C ASP A 108 -11.04 1.07 7.69
N ARG A 109 -9.75 1.25 7.99
CA ARG A 109 -9.28 2.26 8.95
C ARG A 109 -8.11 3.07 8.39
N VAL A 110 -8.05 4.31 8.85
CA VAL A 110 -6.88 5.18 8.70
C VAL A 110 -6.30 5.41 10.09
N ILE A 111 -5.03 5.09 10.25
CA ILE A 111 -4.30 5.26 11.51
C ILE A 111 -3.29 6.39 11.31
N PRO A 112 -3.15 7.35 12.26
CA PRO A 112 -2.11 8.36 12.18
C PRO A 112 -0.72 7.75 12.04
N ALA A 113 0.09 8.24 11.10
CA ALA A 113 1.46 7.76 10.89
C ALA A 113 2.33 7.92 12.15
N VAL A 114 2.02 8.87 13.01
CA VAL A 114 2.69 9.07 14.31
C VAL A 114 2.62 7.84 15.22
N ARG A 115 1.64 6.96 15.03
CA ARG A 115 1.53 5.71 15.82
C ARG A 115 2.67 4.73 15.53
N LEU A 116 3.22 4.76 14.34
CA LEU A 116 4.35 3.90 13.93
C LEU A 116 5.68 4.66 13.95
N PHE A 117 5.69 5.91 13.49
CA PHE A 117 6.92 6.66 13.24
C PHE A 117 7.19 7.76 14.29
N GLY A 118 6.35 7.90 15.32
CA GLY A 118 6.49 8.96 16.31
C GLY A 118 6.46 10.36 15.67
N SER A 119 7.18 11.30 16.28
CA SER A 119 7.24 12.69 15.80
C SER A 119 7.91 12.85 14.43
N GLN A 120 8.66 11.83 13.95
CA GLN A 120 9.29 11.88 12.65
C GLN A 120 8.28 11.88 11.50
N ALA A 121 7.11 11.27 11.70
CA ALA A 121 6.04 11.30 10.71
C ALA A 121 5.65 12.72 10.30
N GLU A 122 5.52 13.63 11.27
CA GLU A 122 5.12 15.01 10.99
C GLU A 122 6.25 15.82 10.35
N LYS A 123 7.50 15.63 10.79
CA LYS A 123 8.67 16.28 10.18
C LYS A 123 8.82 15.85 8.72
N THR A 124 8.68 14.55 8.45
CA THR A 124 8.73 14.00 7.10
C THR A 124 7.57 14.53 6.24
N ARG A 125 6.36 14.58 6.79
CA ARG A 125 5.21 15.18 6.10
C ARG A 125 5.51 16.62 5.67
N GLN A 126 6.02 17.44 6.59
CA GLN A 126 6.35 18.83 6.29
C GLN A 126 7.40 18.93 5.17
N ALA A 127 8.49 18.17 5.27
CA ALA A 127 9.55 18.14 4.26
C ALA A 127 9.04 17.69 2.86
N ILE A 128 8.14 16.68 2.83
CA ILE A 128 7.50 16.22 1.59
C ILE A 128 6.60 17.32 1.01
N MET A 129 5.76 17.95 1.83
CA MET A 129 4.88 19.02 1.35
C MET A 129 5.66 20.24 0.87
N ASP A 130 6.71 20.65 1.59
CA ASP A 130 7.56 21.78 1.20
C ASP A 130 8.28 21.48 -0.13
N ALA A 131 8.80 20.26 -0.32
CA ALA A 131 9.45 19.85 -1.56
C ALA A 131 8.48 19.85 -2.75
N GLY A 132 7.24 19.35 -2.55
CA GLY A 132 6.24 19.25 -3.62
C GLY A 132 5.61 20.60 -3.99
N VAL A 133 5.60 21.58 -3.07
CA VAL A 133 5.02 22.91 -3.31
C VAL A 133 6.04 23.88 -3.91
N ALA A 134 7.34 23.70 -3.63
CA ALA A 134 8.39 24.60 -4.11
C ALA A 134 8.39 24.76 -5.64
N GLY A 135 8.20 23.67 -6.38
CA GLY A 135 8.11 23.70 -7.85
C GLY A 135 6.80 24.29 -8.40
N ALA A 136 5.69 24.20 -7.64
CA ALA A 136 4.39 24.66 -8.10
C ALA A 136 4.20 26.17 -8.05
N PHE A 137 4.95 26.89 -7.19
CA PHE A 137 4.82 28.33 -6.99
C PHE A 137 5.69 29.16 -7.92
N GLU A 138 6.87 28.66 -8.34
CA GLU A 138 7.83 29.45 -9.13
C GLU A 138 7.51 29.48 -10.62
N ALA A 139 6.79 28.51 -11.15
CA ALA A 139 6.63 28.32 -12.59
C ALA A 139 5.20 28.43 -13.12
N GLY A 140 4.19 28.65 -12.30
CA GLY A 140 2.79 28.69 -12.77
C GLY A 140 2.26 27.34 -13.32
N ALA A 141 3.12 26.32 -13.36
CA ALA A 141 2.83 24.93 -13.71
C ALA A 141 3.88 24.02 -13.05
N PHE A 142 3.58 22.75 -12.84
CA PHE A 142 4.52 21.75 -12.31
C PHE A 142 5.60 21.42 -13.38
N GLU A 143 6.61 22.30 -13.55
CA GLU A 143 7.58 22.21 -14.66
C GLU A 143 8.71 21.18 -14.47
N THR A 144 9.00 20.73 -13.23
CA THR A 144 10.03 19.71 -12.96
C THR A 144 9.56 18.65 -11.96
N PRO A 145 8.52 17.85 -12.30
CA PRO A 145 7.94 16.89 -11.37
C PRO A 145 8.97 15.88 -10.85
N ASP A 146 9.87 15.39 -11.73
CA ASP A 146 10.80 14.30 -11.40
C ASP A 146 11.79 14.63 -10.29
N ALA A 147 12.34 15.88 -10.27
CA ALA A 147 13.30 16.27 -9.24
C ALA A 147 12.64 16.44 -7.86
N ASP A 148 11.43 16.99 -7.83
CA ASP A 148 10.65 17.18 -6.60
C ASP A 148 10.15 15.84 -6.09
N ASP A 149 9.72 14.96 -6.97
CA ASP A 149 9.28 13.60 -6.64
C ASP A 149 10.42 12.76 -6.07
N ALA A 150 11.62 12.86 -6.63
CA ALA A 150 12.80 12.20 -6.11
C ALA A 150 13.16 12.69 -4.70
N ARG A 151 13.01 14.01 -4.42
CA ARG A 151 13.21 14.55 -3.06
C ARG A 151 12.16 14.06 -2.09
N MET A 152 10.88 14.08 -2.48
CA MET A 152 9.79 13.55 -1.66
C MET A 152 9.98 12.06 -1.37
N ALA A 153 10.35 11.26 -2.36
CA ALA A 153 10.68 9.86 -2.20
C ALA A 153 11.85 9.66 -1.22
N GLY A 154 12.91 10.48 -1.33
CA GLY A 154 14.06 10.44 -0.41
C GLY A 154 13.66 10.68 1.05
N TYR A 155 12.77 11.63 1.32
CA TYR A 155 12.25 11.86 2.69
C TYR A 155 11.41 10.67 3.19
N ALA A 156 10.56 10.09 2.35
CA ALA A 156 9.77 8.92 2.71
C ALA A 156 10.65 7.69 2.95
N GLU A 157 11.69 7.48 2.12
CA GLU A 157 12.67 6.40 2.29
C GLU A 157 13.45 6.53 3.59
N ALA A 158 13.94 7.74 3.92
CA ALA A 158 14.62 7.97 5.18
C ALA A 158 13.74 7.64 6.40
N LEU A 159 12.45 7.97 6.33
CA LEU A 159 11.48 7.60 7.38
C LEU A 159 11.31 6.09 7.47
N LEU A 160 11.10 5.41 6.36
CA LEU A 160 10.91 3.95 6.33
C LEU A 160 12.17 3.22 6.79
N CYS A 161 13.35 3.67 6.37
CA CYS A 161 14.63 3.10 6.78
C CYS A 161 14.90 3.26 8.28
N SER A 162 14.36 4.29 8.94
CA SER A 162 14.53 4.49 10.39
C SER A 162 13.86 3.40 11.24
N VAL A 163 12.92 2.66 10.66
CA VAL A 163 12.17 1.56 11.30
C VAL A 163 12.15 0.31 10.43
N LEU A 164 13.13 0.17 9.53
CA LEU A 164 13.17 -0.92 8.55
C LEU A 164 13.18 -2.28 9.27
N PRO A 165 12.18 -3.13 9.05
CA PRO A 165 12.15 -4.46 9.65
C PRO A 165 13.07 -5.44 8.88
N GLU A 166 13.37 -6.56 9.50
CA GLU A 166 13.91 -7.71 8.77
C GLU A 166 12.89 -8.23 7.73
N ARG A 167 13.41 -8.81 6.67
CA ARG A 167 12.57 -9.45 5.65
C ARG A 167 11.82 -10.63 6.26
N ASP A 168 10.55 -10.73 5.94
CA ASP A 168 9.68 -11.83 6.37
C ASP A 168 9.36 -12.71 5.14
N PRO A 169 9.91 -13.93 5.07
CA PRO A 169 9.65 -14.84 3.96
C PRO A 169 8.16 -15.15 3.77
N VAL A 170 7.39 -15.18 4.86
CA VAL A 170 5.93 -15.41 4.77
C VAL A 170 5.22 -14.22 4.13
N ALA A 171 5.65 -13.00 4.42
CA ALA A 171 5.13 -11.81 3.75
C ALA A 171 5.39 -11.84 2.23
N GLU A 172 6.58 -12.29 1.83
CA GLU A 172 6.96 -12.44 0.42
C GLU A 172 6.12 -13.53 -0.29
N GLU A 173 5.92 -14.67 0.35
CA GLU A 173 5.04 -15.74 -0.16
C GLU A 173 3.60 -15.24 -0.33
N VAL A 174 3.07 -14.51 0.66
CA VAL A 174 1.73 -13.92 0.58
C VAL A 174 1.65 -12.89 -0.55
N ALA A 175 2.70 -12.07 -0.75
CA ALA A 175 2.75 -11.15 -1.88
C ALA A 175 2.66 -11.87 -3.23
N VAL A 176 3.36 -12.99 -3.39
CA VAL A 176 3.28 -13.82 -4.60
C VAL A 176 1.87 -14.40 -4.79
N LEU A 177 1.23 -14.87 -3.72
CA LEU A 177 -0.14 -15.39 -3.79
C LEU A 177 -1.15 -14.31 -4.21
N VAL A 178 -1.01 -13.08 -3.66
CA VAL A 178 -1.86 -11.95 -4.04
C VAL A 178 -1.62 -11.56 -5.50
N SER A 179 -0.36 -11.48 -5.95
CA SER A 179 -0.02 -11.18 -7.34
C SER A 179 -0.66 -12.21 -8.29
N ARG A 180 -0.54 -13.50 -7.99
CA ARG A 180 -1.20 -14.54 -8.79
C ARG A 180 -2.71 -14.35 -8.90
N ILE A 181 -3.38 -13.97 -7.82
CA ILE A 181 -4.84 -13.71 -7.87
C ILE A 181 -5.15 -12.48 -8.75
N THR A 182 -4.30 -11.46 -8.71
CA THR A 182 -4.56 -10.21 -9.45
C THR A 182 -4.18 -10.29 -10.92
N ASP A 183 -3.21 -11.15 -11.26
CA ASP A 183 -2.63 -11.23 -12.60
C ASP A 183 -3.19 -12.42 -13.40
N ASP A 184 -3.81 -13.40 -12.74
CA ASP A 184 -4.42 -14.57 -13.36
C ASP A 184 -5.96 -14.55 -13.26
N PRO A 185 -6.66 -14.10 -14.31
CA PRO A 185 -8.13 -14.12 -14.35
C PRO A 185 -8.74 -15.52 -14.27
N GLY A 186 -7.95 -16.56 -14.56
CA GLY A 186 -8.34 -17.96 -14.45
C GLY A 186 -8.49 -18.45 -13.02
N LEU A 187 -7.82 -17.80 -12.06
CA LEU A 187 -7.86 -18.18 -10.63
C LEU A 187 -9.11 -17.62 -9.95
N ARG A 188 -10.19 -18.41 -9.92
CA ARG A 188 -11.54 -17.94 -9.53
C ARG A 188 -11.99 -18.40 -8.15
N ARG A 189 -11.37 -19.49 -7.63
CA ARG A 189 -11.81 -20.17 -6.41
C ARG A 189 -10.67 -20.34 -5.42
N VAL A 190 -11.00 -20.30 -4.14
CA VAL A 190 -10.02 -20.51 -3.06
C VAL A 190 -9.44 -21.93 -3.09
N ASP A 191 -10.21 -22.91 -3.56
CA ASP A 191 -9.75 -24.29 -3.71
C ASP A 191 -8.64 -24.42 -4.76
N GLU A 192 -8.72 -23.65 -5.85
CA GLU A 192 -7.68 -23.55 -6.88
C GLU A 192 -6.39 -22.96 -6.29
N LEU A 193 -6.51 -21.87 -5.52
CA LEU A 193 -5.38 -21.26 -4.81
C LEU A 193 -4.79 -22.24 -3.78
N SER A 194 -5.64 -23.02 -3.11
CA SER A 194 -5.23 -24.08 -2.18
C SER A 194 -4.40 -25.16 -2.88
N ALA A 195 -4.86 -25.61 -4.04
CA ALA A 195 -4.15 -26.62 -4.84
C ALA A 195 -2.80 -26.08 -5.36
N LEU A 196 -2.75 -24.82 -5.81
CA LEU A 196 -1.54 -24.18 -6.31
C LEU A 196 -0.49 -23.91 -5.23
N SER A 197 -0.94 -23.56 -4.02
CA SER A 197 -0.05 -23.22 -2.91
C SER A 197 0.33 -24.39 -2.01
N GLY A 198 -0.37 -25.51 -2.11
CA GLY A 198 -0.27 -26.62 -1.16
C GLY A 198 -0.82 -26.31 0.24
N LEU A 199 -1.44 -25.14 0.42
CA LEU A 199 -1.97 -24.72 1.70
C LEU A 199 -3.48 -24.99 1.80
N THR A 200 -3.97 -25.36 2.99
CA THR A 200 -5.41 -25.51 3.19
C THR A 200 -6.14 -24.18 3.09
N ALA A 201 -7.42 -24.18 2.71
CA ALA A 201 -8.26 -22.97 2.68
C ALA A 201 -8.27 -22.23 4.04
N ARG A 202 -8.25 -22.95 5.16
CA ARG A 202 -8.17 -22.38 6.52
C ARG A 202 -6.84 -21.68 6.75
N THR A 203 -5.72 -22.26 6.31
CA THR A 203 -4.38 -21.62 6.40
C THR A 203 -4.32 -20.35 5.56
N LEU A 204 -4.81 -20.41 4.31
CA LEU A 204 -4.91 -19.24 3.44
C LEU A 204 -5.74 -18.12 4.05
N GLN A 205 -6.91 -18.44 4.62
CA GLN A 205 -7.74 -17.43 5.30
C GLN A 205 -7.01 -16.75 6.45
N ARG A 206 -6.26 -17.52 7.27
CA ARG A 206 -5.49 -16.98 8.39
C ARG A 206 -4.33 -16.12 7.91
N LEU A 207 -3.56 -16.58 6.93
CA LEU A 207 -2.45 -15.82 6.34
C LEU A 207 -2.93 -14.51 5.74
N PHE A 208 -4.00 -14.54 4.96
CA PHE A 208 -4.55 -13.33 4.36
C PHE A 208 -5.12 -12.35 5.40
N ALA A 209 -5.73 -12.83 6.46
CA ALA A 209 -6.20 -11.98 7.55
C ALA A 209 -5.02 -11.33 8.30
N ASP A 210 -3.94 -12.08 8.53
CA ASP A 210 -2.75 -11.59 9.24
C ASP A 210 -1.90 -10.64 8.38
N TYR A 211 -1.63 -10.98 7.12
CA TYR A 211 -0.69 -10.26 6.27
C TYR A 211 -1.34 -9.25 5.30
N VAL A 212 -2.55 -9.55 4.78
CA VAL A 212 -3.23 -8.69 3.80
C VAL A 212 -4.34 -7.84 4.43
N GLY A 213 -5.01 -8.39 5.46
CA GLY A 213 -6.12 -7.76 6.15
C GLY A 213 -7.51 -8.12 5.61
N VAL A 214 -7.58 -8.82 4.48
CA VAL A 214 -8.82 -9.27 3.84
C VAL A 214 -8.71 -10.73 3.42
N SER A 215 -9.84 -11.38 3.13
CA SER A 215 -9.82 -12.81 2.74
C SER A 215 -9.35 -13.02 1.29
N PRO A 216 -8.84 -14.24 0.94
CA PRO A 216 -8.51 -14.59 -0.44
C PRO A 216 -9.70 -14.38 -1.39
N LYS A 217 -10.90 -14.78 -0.97
CA LYS A 217 -12.14 -14.58 -1.75
C LYS A 217 -12.42 -13.11 -2.04
N TRP A 218 -12.14 -12.22 -1.09
CA TRP A 218 -12.28 -10.77 -1.30
C TRP A 218 -11.29 -10.28 -2.37
N VAL A 219 -10.02 -10.70 -2.32
CA VAL A 219 -9.00 -10.32 -3.31
C VAL A 219 -9.40 -10.80 -4.70
N MET A 220 -9.84 -12.05 -4.86
CA MET A 220 -10.32 -12.60 -6.12
C MET A 220 -11.53 -11.81 -6.68
N ARG A 221 -12.49 -11.50 -5.80
CA ARG A 221 -13.65 -10.68 -6.20
C ARG A 221 -13.22 -9.29 -6.63
N ARG A 222 -12.27 -8.69 -5.92
CA ARG A 222 -11.75 -7.35 -6.22
C ARG A 222 -10.99 -7.32 -7.55
N ALA A 223 -10.16 -8.32 -7.83
CA ALA A 223 -9.44 -8.47 -9.10
C ALA A 223 -10.42 -8.52 -10.30
N ARG A 224 -11.51 -9.29 -10.19
CA ARG A 224 -12.56 -9.34 -11.23
C ARG A 224 -13.25 -8.01 -11.45
N LEU A 225 -13.49 -7.24 -10.38
CA LEU A 225 -14.12 -5.92 -10.49
C LEU A 225 -13.18 -4.88 -11.11
N HIS A 226 -11.86 -4.98 -10.85
CA HIS A 226 -10.85 -4.18 -11.54
C HIS A 226 -10.88 -4.46 -13.05
N GLU A 227 -10.87 -5.74 -13.44
CA GLU A 227 -10.93 -6.13 -14.85
C GLU A 227 -12.22 -5.64 -15.52
N ALA A 228 -13.37 -5.78 -14.84
CA ALA A 228 -14.65 -5.31 -15.37
C ALA A 228 -14.67 -3.78 -15.55
N ALA A 229 -14.07 -3.02 -14.63
CA ALA A 229 -13.98 -1.57 -14.74
C ALA A 229 -13.02 -1.15 -15.88
N GLU A 230 -11.86 -1.81 -16.02
CA GLU A 230 -10.91 -1.56 -17.12
C GLU A 230 -11.53 -1.82 -18.48
N ARG A 231 -12.28 -2.92 -18.64
CA ARG A 231 -13.00 -3.20 -19.90
C ARG A 231 -14.06 -2.13 -20.19
N ALA A 232 -14.72 -1.63 -19.17
CA ALA A 232 -15.70 -0.55 -19.31
C ALA A 232 -15.07 0.81 -19.64
N ASP A 233 -13.86 1.07 -19.13
CA ASP A 233 -13.08 2.29 -19.38
C ASP A 233 -12.38 2.28 -20.75
N GLY A 234 -12.30 1.12 -21.42
CA GLY A 234 -11.64 0.96 -22.73
C GLY A 234 -12.36 1.61 -23.92
N GLY A 235 -13.54 2.22 -23.70
CA GLY A 235 -14.28 2.97 -24.72
C GLY A 235 -15.03 2.11 -25.75
N GLU A 236 -14.79 0.81 -25.81
CA GLU A 236 -15.50 -0.11 -26.70
C GLU A 236 -16.79 -0.64 -26.06
N PRO A 237 -17.81 -0.95 -26.85
CA PRO A 237 -19.03 -1.59 -26.34
C PRO A 237 -18.72 -2.93 -25.66
N VAL A 238 -19.12 -3.08 -24.41
CA VAL A 238 -18.85 -4.29 -23.61
C VAL A 238 -20.05 -5.25 -23.68
N ASP A 239 -19.81 -6.47 -24.11
CA ASP A 239 -20.75 -7.58 -23.90
C ASP A 239 -20.65 -8.06 -22.43
N TRP A 240 -21.54 -7.57 -21.61
CA TRP A 240 -21.55 -7.88 -20.17
C TRP A 240 -21.86 -9.34 -19.85
N ALA A 241 -22.54 -10.06 -20.74
CA ALA A 241 -22.83 -11.47 -20.55
C ALA A 241 -21.59 -12.31 -20.81
N ALA A 242 -20.87 -12.04 -21.91
CA ALA A 242 -19.60 -12.67 -22.23
C ALA A 242 -18.56 -12.35 -21.14
N LEU A 243 -18.42 -11.09 -20.74
CA LEU A 243 -17.51 -10.68 -19.68
C LEU A 243 -17.81 -11.34 -18.35
N ALA A 244 -19.09 -11.51 -17.97
CA ALA A 244 -19.46 -12.22 -16.76
C ALA A 244 -18.96 -13.68 -16.79
N ALA A 245 -19.12 -14.36 -17.93
CA ALA A 245 -18.62 -15.72 -18.11
C ALA A 245 -17.08 -15.78 -18.04
N ASP A 246 -16.38 -14.87 -18.71
CA ASP A 246 -14.92 -14.77 -18.70
C ASP A 246 -14.37 -14.54 -17.28
N LEU A 247 -15.03 -13.71 -16.51
CA LEU A 247 -14.65 -13.42 -15.12
C LEU A 247 -15.15 -14.47 -14.12
N GLY A 248 -15.82 -15.55 -14.58
CA GLY A 248 -16.29 -16.66 -13.75
C GLY A 248 -17.44 -16.29 -12.81
N TYR A 249 -18.29 -15.34 -13.20
CA TYR A 249 -19.60 -15.13 -12.58
C TYR A 249 -20.59 -16.16 -13.13
N ALA A 250 -21.59 -16.50 -12.32
CA ALA A 250 -22.63 -17.46 -12.74
C ALA A 250 -23.45 -16.91 -13.93
N ASP A 251 -23.69 -15.60 -13.94
CA ASP A 251 -24.43 -14.89 -14.96
C ASP A 251 -24.14 -13.39 -14.91
N GLN A 252 -24.65 -12.64 -15.90
CA GLN A 252 -24.54 -11.18 -15.98
C GLN A 252 -25.20 -10.48 -14.77
N ALA A 253 -26.29 -11.02 -14.24
CA ALA A 253 -26.98 -10.41 -13.10
C ALA A 253 -26.14 -10.47 -11.83
N HIS A 254 -25.36 -11.54 -11.65
CA HIS A 254 -24.41 -11.67 -10.55
C HIS A 254 -23.26 -10.65 -10.68
N LEU A 255 -22.65 -10.52 -11.87
CA LEU A 255 -21.64 -9.47 -12.14
C LEU A 255 -22.24 -8.07 -11.86
N THR A 256 -23.43 -7.78 -12.40
CA THR A 256 -24.10 -6.47 -12.23
C THR A 256 -24.34 -6.15 -10.77
N ARG A 257 -24.77 -7.12 -9.97
CA ARG A 257 -24.98 -6.93 -8.52
C ARG A 257 -23.67 -6.62 -7.80
N ASP A 258 -22.62 -7.41 -8.08
CA ASP A 258 -21.30 -7.24 -7.45
C ASP A 258 -20.69 -5.87 -7.78
N PHE A 259 -20.75 -5.48 -9.04
CA PHE A 259 -20.24 -4.21 -9.55
C PHE A 259 -21.01 -3.04 -8.91
N THR A 260 -22.36 -3.10 -8.94
CA THR A 260 -23.21 -2.05 -8.38
C THR A 260 -23.00 -1.87 -6.87
N VAL A 261 -22.94 -2.97 -6.13
CA VAL A 261 -22.68 -2.91 -4.67
C VAL A 261 -21.32 -2.29 -4.34
N THR A 262 -20.32 -2.49 -5.21
CA THR A 262 -18.96 -2.02 -4.95
C THR A 262 -18.69 -0.63 -5.49
N ILE A 263 -19.13 -0.34 -6.72
CA ILE A 263 -18.83 0.92 -7.45
C ILE A 263 -19.98 1.94 -7.32
N GLY A 264 -21.18 1.49 -6.92
CA GLY A 264 -22.32 2.36 -6.68
C GLY A 264 -23.25 2.53 -7.88
N VAL A 265 -22.84 2.13 -9.09
CA VAL A 265 -23.63 2.21 -10.31
C VAL A 265 -23.54 0.90 -11.10
N PRO A 266 -24.59 0.53 -11.88
CA PRO A 266 -24.54 -0.65 -12.73
C PRO A 266 -23.45 -0.53 -13.82
N PRO A 267 -22.88 -1.66 -14.29
CA PRO A 267 -21.83 -1.67 -15.32
C PRO A 267 -22.23 -0.91 -16.61
N SER A 268 -23.44 -1.11 -17.11
CA SER A 268 -23.94 -0.43 -18.30
C SER A 268 -24.02 1.10 -18.17
N ARG A 269 -24.36 1.57 -16.95
CA ARG A 269 -24.36 3.01 -16.65
C ARG A 269 -22.94 3.55 -16.42
N TYR A 270 -22.06 2.74 -15.87
CA TYR A 270 -20.67 3.10 -15.70
C TYR A 270 -19.97 3.30 -17.05
N ALA A 271 -20.19 2.41 -18.03
CA ALA A 271 -19.64 2.49 -19.37
C ALA A 271 -20.31 3.55 -20.29
N ALA A 272 -21.44 4.13 -19.87
CA ALA A 272 -22.11 5.16 -20.67
C ALA A 272 -21.28 6.45 -20.76
N PRO A 273 -21.31 7.17 -21.91
CA PRO A 273 -20.63 8.45 -22.07
C PRO A 273 -21.04 9.45 -20.99
N VAL A 274 -20.10 10.26 -20.56
CA VAL A 274 -20.19 11.14 -19.36
C VAL A 274 -21.34 12.15 -19.41
N ASN A 275 -21.78 12.56 -20.59
CA ASN A 275 -22.89 13.53 -20.74
C ASN A 275 -24.21 13.10 -20.11
N THR A 276 -24.37 11.81 -19.79
CA THR A 276 -25.58 11.25 -19.16
C THR A 276 -25.38 10.94 -17.66
N ALA A 277 -24.15 10.97 -17.15
CA ALA A 277 -23.80 10.38 -15.84
C ALA A 277 -23.59 11.39 -14.70
N LEU A 278 -23.29 12.66 -14.99
CA LEU A 278 -22.97 13.66 -13.96
C LEU A 278 -24.12 13.96 -12.97
N SER A 279 -25.38 13.74 -13.38
CA SER A 279 -26.54 13.94 -12.50
C SER A 279 -26.80 12.81 -11.50
N ALA A 280 -26.09 11.70 -11.57
CA ALA A 280 -26.42 10.48 -10.82
C ALA A 280 -25.41 10.12 -9.72
N TRP A 281 -24.20 10.63 -9.77
CA TRP A 281 -23.21 10.43 -8.67
C TRP A 281 -23.61 11.21 -7.42
N SER A 282 -24.29 12.36 -7.59
CA SER A 282 -24.77 13.18 -6.47
C SER A 282 -25.93 12.58 -5.67
N ALA A 283 -26.61 11.54 -6.19
CA ALA A 283 -27.81 10.97 -5.59
C ALA A 283 -27.65 9.57 -4.95
N GLY A 284 -26.52 8.90 -5.11
CA GLY A 284 -26.31 7.56 -4.56
C GLY A 284 -25.60 7.62 -3.21
N THR A 285 -26.12 6.90 -2.23
CA THR A 285 -25.64 6.78 -0.84
C THR A 285 -24.19 6.26 -0.73
N VAL A 286 -23.23 7.04 -1.20
CA VAL A 286 -21.83 6.88 -0.85
C VAL A 286 -21.66 7.63 0.46
N ARG A 287 -21.42 6.93 1.56
CA ARG A 287 -21.03 7.61 2.81
C ARG A 287 -19.72 8.34 2.51
N ARG A 288 -19.83 9.64 2.39
CA ARG A 288 -18.70 10.55 2.20
C ARG A 288 -17.82 10.46 3.44
N PHE A 289 -16.53 10.23 3.26
CA PHE A 289 -15.53 10.83 4.14
C PHE A 289 -15.46 12.31 3.74
N SER A 290 -16.61 12.97 3.80
CA SER A 290 -16.71 14.38 3.63
C SER A 290 -16.74 14.96 5.01
N ASP A 291 -15.73 15.65 5.34
CA ASP A 291 -15.87 16.97 5.94
C ASP A 291 -14.47 17.54 5.87
N GLY A 292 -14.34 18.70 5.25
CA GLY A 292 -13.14 19.54 5.29
C GLY A 292 -12.80 19.98 6.73
N ARG A 293 -12.99 19.09 7.68
CA ARG A 293 -12.48 19.19 9.04
C ARG A 293 -11.10 18.58 9.09
N PRO A 294 -10.15 19.25 9.71
CA PRO A 294 -8.86 18.63 10.02
C PRO A 294 -9.15 17.32 10.75
N TRP A 295 -8.48 16.23 10.34
CA TRP A 295 -8.59 14.91 10.92
C TRP A 295 -8.46 14.98 12.44
N ALA A 296 -9.57 14.77 13.16
CA ALA A 296 -9.58 14.65 14.61
C ALA A 296 -10.00 13.21 14.97
N PRO A 297 -9.20 12.47 15.76
CA PRO A 297 -9.59 11.14 16.20
C PRO A 297 -10.87 11.21 17.03
N SER A 298 -11.88 10.46 16.66
CA SER A 298 -13.21 10.40 17.30
C SER A 298 -13.17 9.67 18.66
N SER A 299 -12.23 9.99 19.54
CA SER A 299 -12.23 9.53 20.95
C SER A 299 -11.30 10.35 21.85
N VAL A 300 -11.16 11.64 21.63
CA VAL A 300 -10.65 12.52 22.68
C VAL A 300 -11.86 13.20 23.31
N ARG A 301 -12.26 12.75 24.49
CA ARG A 301 -13.17 13.52 25.35
C ARG A 301 -12.60 14.93 25.44
N ARG A 302 -13.45 15.93 25.17
CA ARG A 302 -13.10 17.34 25.39
C ARG A 302 -12.61 17.50 26.82
N ILE A 303 -11.32 17.69 26.98
CA ILE A 303 -10.78 18.33 28.16
C ILE A 303 -10.92 19.82 27.87
N SER A 304 -11.84 20.44 28.60
CA SER A 304 -12.07 21.88 28.57
C SER A 304 -10.76 22.64 28.71
N SER A 305 -10.65 23.71 27.93
CA SER A 305 -9.57 24.67 27.92
C SER A 305 -9.12 25.07 29.33
N MET A 306 -8.04 24.45 29.82
CA MET A 306 -7.21 25.01 30.86
C MET A 306 -6.01 25.66 30.20
N THR A 307 -5.87 26.95 30.35
CA THR A 307 -4.81 27.80 29.86
C THR A 307 -3.44 27.28 30.29
N VAL A 308 -2.46 27.34 29.40
CA VAL A 308 -1.05 26.94 29.55
C VAL A 308 -0.35 27.57 30.76
N ALA A 309 -0.93 28.61 31.38
CA ALA A 309 -0.41 29.29 32.58
C ALA A 309 -0.59 28.55 33.90
N ALA A 310 -1.33 27.43 33.94
CA ALA A 310 -1.57 26.66 35.19
C ALA A 310 -0.63 25.45 35.35
N TRP A 311 0.12 25.07 34.30
CA TRP A 311 0.98 23.87 34.34
C TRP A 311 2.39 24.12 34.90
N GLU A 312 2.88 25.35 34.84
CA GLU A 312 4.22 25.70 35.34
C GLU A 312 4.30 25.83 36.87
N ARG A 313 3.17 25.85 37.60
CA ARG A 313 3.15 26.00 39.08
C ARG A 313 2.94 24.71 39.86
N SER A 314 2.81 23.55 39.21
CA SER A 314 2.51 22.27 39.89
C SER A 314 3.69 21.28 39.98
N CYS A 315 4.87 21.65 39.46
CA CYS A 315 6.04 20.72 39.42
C CYS A 315 7.08 20.95 40.51
N LEU A 316 6.76 21.72 41.55
CA LEU A 316 7.64 21.88 42.74
C LEU A 316 7.00 21.21 43.95
N GLY A 317 7.12 19.91 44.06
CA GLY A 317 6.79 19.23 45.32
C GLY A 317 6.26 17.82 45.19
N VAL A 318 7.02 16.85 44.73
CA VAL A 318 6.81 15.45 45.10
C VAL A 318 8.14 14.75 45.33
N LYS A 319 8.34 14.36 46.57
CA LYS A 319 9.44 13.54 47.11
C LYS A 319 9.40 12.12 46.50
N ARG A 320 10.59 11.56 46.31
CA ARG A 320 10.96 10.14 46.21
C ARG A 320 9.80 9.14 46.21
N ILE A 321 9.62 8.43 45.10
CA ILE A 321 8.95 7.14 45.07
C ILE A 321 9.96 6.08 44.59
N THR A 322 10.09 5.09 45.45
CA THR A 322 10.93 3.90 45.43
C THR A 322 10.66 3.08 44.16
N MET A 323 11.73 2.72 43.43
CA MET A 323 11.65 1.74 42.33
C MET A 323 11.30 0.37 42.90
N ILE A 324 10.13 -0.14 42.50
CA ILE A 324 9.80 -1.56 42.67
C ILE A 324 10.13 -2.24 41.34
N TRP A 325 11.11 -3.12 41.43
CA TRP A 325 11.50 -4.02 40.32
C TRP A 325 10.35 -4.98 39.98
N CYS A 326 9.76 -4.86 38.79
CA CYS A 326 8.95 -5.93 38.21
C CYS A 326 9.84 -6.91 37.45
N ARG A 327 9.77 -8.18 37.87
CA ARG A 327 10.46 -9.31 37.25
C ARG A 327 10.10 -9.47 35.76
N PRO A 328 11.03 -9.92 34.91
CA PRO A 328 10.74 -10.19 33.51
C PRO A 328 9.87 -11.44 33.36
N ILE A 329 8.81 -11.30 32.59
CA ILE A 329 7.94 -12.41 32.17
C ILE A 329 8.69 -13.25 31.15
N ARG A 330 8.80 -14.56 31.43
CA ARG A 330 9.44 -15.58 30.59
C ARG A 330 8.81 -15.60 29.18
N ARG A 331 9.65 -15.52 28.17
CA ARG A 331 9.30 -15.80 26.77
C ARG A 331 8.84 -17.26 26.61
N PRO A 332 7.75 -17.54 25.85
CA PRO A 332 7.48 -18.91 25.40
C PRO A 332 8.50 -19.32 24.32
N ARG A 333 8.98 -20.53 24.43
CA ARG A 333 9.92 -21.16 23.51
C ARG A 333 9.33 -21.22 22.11
N ALA A 334 10.10 -20.80 21.12
CA ALA A 334 9.87 -21.06 19.73
C ALA A 334 9.97 -22.58 19.47
N SER A 335 8.90 -23.17 19.00
CA SER A 335 8.91 -24.52 18.44
C SER A 335 9.49 -24.44 17.03
N VAL A 336 10.73 -24.87 16.91
CA VAL A 336 11.40 -25.12 15.63
C VAL A 336 10.73 -26.35 14.99
N PHE A 337 10.02 -26.19 13.90
CA PHE A 337 9.67 -27.29 13.00
C PHE A 337 10.89 -27.57 12.12
N ALA A 338 11.62 -28.64 12.47
CA ALA A 338 12.65 -29.21 11.62
C ALA A 338 11.99 -30.08 10.55
N TRP A 339 12.31 -29.80 9.31
CA TRP A 339 12.05 -30.70 8.19
C TRP A 339 13.12 -31.78 8.18
N SER A 340 12.73 -33.05 8.35
CA SER A 340 13.59 -34.20 8.16
C SER A 340 13.58 -34.62 6.70
N SER A 341 14.66 -34.43 6.01
CA SER A 341 15.02 -35.24 4.85
C SER A 341 16.03 -36.28 5.30
N GLY A 342 15.61 -37.52 5.28
CA GLY A 342 16.51 -38.63 5.54
C GLY A 342 17.43 -38.86 4.36
N ASP A 343 18.71 -38.95 4.64
CA ASP A 343 19.57 -39.93 4.02
C ASP A 343 20.83 -40.16 4.85
N ARG A 344 21.21 -41.42 4.91
CA ARG A 344 22.24 -42.01 5.76
C ARG A 344 23.64 -41.64 5.30
N CYS A 345 24.50 -41.38 6.25
CA CYS A 345 25.90 -41.35 6.01
C CYS A 345 26.74 -42.09 6.94
N HIS A 346 27.77 -42.69 6.40
CA HIS A 346 28.85 -43.40 7.09
C HIS A 346 29.93 -42.44 7.57
N SER A 347 30.30 -42.66 8.80
CA SER A 347 31.47 -42.14 9.48
C SER A 347 32.81 -42.55 8.80
N ARG A 348 33.80 -41.70 8.84
CA ARG A 348 35.19 -42.05 9.20
C ARG A 348 36.05 -40.83 9.54
N GLU A 349 36.89 -41.07 10.48
CA GLU A 349 37.83 -40.24 11.23
C GLU A 349 39.01 -39.66 10.46
N SER A 350 39.44 -38.54 10.99
CA SER A 350 40.83 -38.19 11.42
C SER A 350 41.90 -37.73 10.42
N THR A 351 42.55 -36.71 10.86
CA THR A 351 44.01 -36.40 10.86
C THR A 351 44.47 -35.19 10.04
N SER A 352 44.73 -34.11 10.76
CA SER A 352 45.95 -33.30 10.88
C SER A 352 46.92 -33.17 9.66
N MET A 353 47.31 -31.96 9.37
CA MET A 353 48.65 -31.39 9.22
C MET A 353 48.83 -30.42 8.05
N ALA A 354 49.28 -29.23 8.45
CA ALA A 354 50.40 -28.43 7.92
C ALA A 354 50.38 -27.85 6.50
N MET A 355 50.48 -26.52 6.46
CA MET A 355 51.05 -25.72 5.37
C MET A 355 52.55 -26.12 5.08
N PRO A 356 53.09 -25.84 3.87
CA PRO A 356 53.77 -24.58 3.67
C PRO A 356 53.71 -23.94 2.26
N SER A 357 53.90 -22.68 2.27
CA SER A 357 54.46 -21.60 1.44
C SER A 357 55.15 -21.88 0.09
N SER A 358 55.12 -20.82 -0.72
CA SER A 358 56.01 -20.35 -1.82
C SER A 358 55.71 -20.91 -3.21
N GLY A 359 55.60 -20.09 -4.26
CA GLY A 359 56.33 -19.01 -4.78
C GLY A 359 56.17 -18.91 -6.30
N HIS A 360 56.07 -17.71 -6.80
CA HIS A 360 56.52 -17.21 -8.13
C HIS A 360 56.17 -17.94 -9.45
N HIS A 361 55.53 -17.28 -10.39
CA HIS A 361 56.16 -16.59 -11.53
C HIS A 361 55.12 -16.04 -12.52
N ALA A 362 55.51 -14.92 -13.10
CA ALA A 362 54.86 -14.08 -14.10
C ALA A 362 54.90 -14.67 -15.52
N SER A 363 54.05 -14.12 -16.34
CA SER A 363 54.11 -13.72 -17.78
C SER A 363 52.71 -13.86 -18.36
N GLY A 364 52.00 -12.88 -18.88
CA GLY A 364 52.38 -11.94 -19.93
C GLY A 364 51.89 -12.46 -21.25
N LEU A 365 50.78 -11.94 -21.77
CA LEU A 365 50.69 -11.58 -23.18
C LEU A 365 49.30 -10.95 -23.51
N ALA A 366 49.38 -9.94 -24.29
CA ALA A 366 48.39 -8.98 -24.70
C ALA A 366 47.61 -9.41 -25.96
N MET A 367 46.62 -8.53 -26.32
CA MET A 367 45.98 -8.34 -27.63
C MET A 367 44.86 -9.32 -28.02
N ASN A 368 43.65 -8.88 -28.30
CA ASN A 368 43.25 -8.10 -29.47
C ASN A 368 41.79 -7.75 -29.40
N VAL A 369 41.47 -6.50 -29.74
CA VAL A 369 40.14 -6.03 -30.20
C VAL A 369 40.07 -6.30 -31.69
N PRO A 370 38.87 -6.56 -32.27
CA PRO A 370 38.35 -5.58 -33.19
C PRO A 370 36.84 -5.27 -33.05
N SER A 371 36.55 -3.99 -33.25
CA SER A 371 35.29 -3.35 -33.58
C SER A 371 34.85 -3.66 -35.04
N LEU A 372 33.55 -3.34 -35.30
CA LEU A 372 32.80 -3.19 -36.55
C LEU A 372 31.67 -4.25 -36.65
N SER A 373 30.48 -3.92 -36.83
CA SER A 373 29.69 -2.85 -37.48
C SER A 373 28.27 -2.84 -36.91
#